data_f7ab6b89e0bf4f31a9bdb802f32df67b
#
_entry.id   f7ab6b89e0bf4f31a9bdb802f32df67b
#
_cell.length_a   1.000
_cell.length_b   1.000
_cell.length_c   1.000
_cell.angle_alpha   90.00
_cell.angle_beta   90.00
_cell.angle_gamma   90.00
#
_symmetry.space_group_name_H-M   'P 1'
#
loop_
_entity.id
_entity.type
_entity.pdbx_description
1 polymer ?
#
loop_
_entity_poly.entity_id
_entity_poly.type
_entity_poly.pdbx_seq_one_letter_code
_entity_poly.pdbx_strand_id
1 'polypeptide(L)'
;MSDWKLKEGERLDDLVRDGMKLIQRPDQFCFSIDSVLLAHYPAIKGKDKICDLGTGTGVIALLMSALGGRDITALEVNPIMADLAERNVKGNGKESVIHVVPCDYRKVKDYFPSGSFSLVVVNPPYREVG
;
A
#
# COMPACT_ATOMS: atom_id res chain seq x y z
N MET A 1 -11.45 7.30 -16.55
CA MET A 1 -10.27 6.46 -16.84
C MET A 1 -9.02 7.16 -16.35
N SER A 2 -8.21 6.44 -15.60
CA SER A 2 -6.96 6.99 -15.11
C SER A 2 -5.90 6.96 -16.22
N ASP A 3 -5.27 8.11 -16.46
CA ASP A 3 -4.11 8.17 -17.34
C ASP A 3 -2.87 7.84 -16.51
N TRP A 4 -2.29 6.69 -16.76
CA TRP A 4 -1.10 6.27 -16.08
C TRP A 4 0.12 6.95 -16.69
N LYS A 5 0.73 7.83 -15.93
CA LYS A 5 1.96 8.51 -16.34
C LYS A 5 3.13 7.91 -15.61
N LEU A 6 4.00 7.25 -16.36
CA LEU A 6 5.17 6.61 -15.80
C LEU A 6 6.36 7.56 -15.84
N LYS A 7 7.18 7.52 -14.80
CA LYS A 7 8.49 8.17 -14.77
C LYS A 7 9.54 7.19 -15.28
N GLU A 8 10.73 7.73 -15.60
CA GLU A 8 11.83 6.90 -16.06
C GLU A 8 12.15 5.80 -15.03
N GLY A 9 12.35 4.59 -15.52
CA GLY A 9 12.63 3.42 -14.68
C GLY A 9 11.42 2.79 -14.03
N GLU A 10 10.21 3.21 -14.39
CA GLU A 10 8.97 2.66 -13.85
C GLU A 10 8.32 1.71 -14.84
N ARG A 11 7.54 0.79 -14.30
CA ARG A 11 6.79 -0.21 -15.07
C ARG A 11 5.36 -0.28 -14.53
N LEU A 12 4.40 -0.44 -15.41
CA LEU A 12 2.99 -0.64 -15.03
C LEU A 12 2.65 -2.12 -15.11
N ASP A 13 2.24 -2.69 -13.98
CA ASP A 13 1.86 -4.10 -13.88
C ASP A 13 0.40 -4.24 -13.49
N ASP A 14 -0.22 -5.35 -13.92
CA ASP A 14 -1.58 -5.70 -13.49
C ASP A 14 -1.53 -6.40 -12.13
N LEU A 15 -2.48 -6.04 -11.25
CA LEU A 15 -2.64 -6.75 -9.98
C LEU A 15 -3.52 -7.99 -10.10
N VAL A 16 -4.10 -8.22 -11.27
CA VAL A 16 -5.01 -9.35 -11.56
C VAL A 16 -6.16 -9.40 -10.54
N ARG A 17 -6.61 -8.22 -10.09
CA ARG A 17 -7.73 -8.11 -9.15
C ARG A 17 -8.47 -6.81 -9.42
N ASP A 18 -9.77 -6.92 -9.71
CA ASP A 18 -10.68 -5.79 -9.92
C ASP A 18 -10.18 -4.78 -10.97
N GLY A 19 -9.37 -5.23 -11.93
CA GLY A 19 -8.82 -4.37 -12.96
C GLY A 19 -7.78 -3.38 -12.48
N MET A 20 -7.28 -3.53 -11.26
CA MET A 20 -6.29 -2.62 -10.70
C MET A 20 -4.92 -2.82 -11.33
N LYS A 21 -4.17 -1.74 -11.40
CA LYS A 21 -2.81 -1.72 -11.91
C LYS A 21 -1.87 -1.12 -10.89
N LEU A 22 -0.58 -1.39 -11.04
CA LEU A 22 0.43 -0.96 -10.10
C LEU A 22 1.67 -0.46 -10.85
N ILE A 23 2.07 0.78 -10.56
CA ILE A 23 3.36 1.27 -11.00
C ILE A 23 4.43 0.72 -10.07
N GLN A 24 5.47 0.12 -10.64
CA GLN A 24 6.61 -0.40 -9.88
C GLN A 24 7.91 0.13 -10.45
N ARG A 25 8.93 0.16 -9.61
CA ARG A 25 10.30 0.43 -10.02
C ARG A 25 11.10 -0.87 -9.87
N PRO A 26 11.61 -1.43 -10.97
CA PRO A 26 12.41 -2.67 -10.86
C PRO A 26 13.66 -2.55 -10.00
N ASP A 27 14.17 -1.31 -9.80
CA ASP A 27 15.31 -1.03 -8.92
C ASP A 27 14.92 -0.90 -7.44
N GLN A 28 13.64 -1.02 -7.13
CA GLN A 28 13.10 -1.00 -5.77
C GLN A 28 12.36 -2.31 -5.51
N PHE A 29 11.66 -2.40 -4.38
CA PHE A 29 10.85 -3.57 -4.11
C PHE A 29 9.64 -3.63 -5.03
N CYS A 30 9.46 -4.78 -5.69
CA CYS A 30 8.24 -5.10 -6.40
C CYS A 30 7.38 -5.99 -5.51
N PHE A 31 6.05 -5.99 -5.74
CA PHE A 31 5.18 -6.87 -4.98
C PHE A 31 5.49 -8.32 -5.32
N SER A 32 5.23 -9.20 -4.37
CA SER A 32 5.43 -10.64 -4.51
C SER A 32 4.13 -11.38 -4.22
N ILE A 33 4.14 -12.68 -4.44
CA ILE A 33 3.01 -13.53 -4.07
C ILE A 33 2.77 -13.47 -2.56
N ASP A 34 3.83 -13.25 -1.77
CA ASP A 34 3.70 -13.10 -0.32
C ASP A 34 2.85 -11.87 0.04
N SER A 35 3.01 -10.77 -0.70
CA SER A 35 2.18 -9.59 -0.51
C SER A 35 0.71 -9.88 -0.80
N VAL A 36 0.44 -10.63 -1.86
CA VAL A 36 -0.93 -11.05 -2.20
C VAL A 36 -1.52 -11.92 -1.10
N LEU A 37 -0.75 -12.91 -0.63
CA LEU A 37 -1.19 -13.80 0.44
C LEU A 37 -1.44 -13.04 1.73
N LEU A 38 -0.56 -12.11 2.07
CA LEU A 38 -0.71 -11.29 3.28
C LEU A 38 -1.99 -10.46 3.23
N ALA A 39 -2.31 -9.87 2.08
CA ALA A 39 -3.52 -9.08 1.91
C ALA A 39 -4.79 -9.92 2.04
N HIS A 40 -4.75 -11.19 1.68
CA HIS A 40 -5.90 -12.10 1.79
C HIS A 40 -6.02 -12.77 3.15
N TYR A 41 -5.00 -12.67 3.98
CA TYR A 41 -4.97 -13.36 5.26
C TYR A 41 -5.96 -12.80 6.28
N PRO A 42 -6.05 -11.49 6.50
CA PRO A 42 -6.99 -10.96 7.50
C PRO A 42 -8.42 -10.95 6.98
N ALA A 43 -9.35 -11.24 7.89
CA ALA A 43 -10.77 -11.03 7.60
C ALA A 43 -11.07 -9.54 7.75
N ILE A 44 -11.28 -8.86 6.64
CA ILE A 44 -11.49 -7.41 6.62
C ILE A 44 -12.98 -7.10 6.67
N LYS A 45 -13.37 -6.24 7.59
CA LYS A 45 -14.74 -5.73 7.70
C LYS A 45 -14.77 -4.27 7.25
N GLY A 46 -15.87 -3.84 6.66
CA GLY A 46 -16.00 -2.48 6.14
C GLY A 46 -15.84 -1.38 7.18
N LYS A 47 -16.03 -1.69 8.47
CA LYS A 47 -15.85 -0.75 9.58
C LYS A 47 -14.43 -0.72 10.14
N ASP A 48 -13.54 -1.59 9.66
CA ASP A 48 -12.17 -1.65 10.16
C ASP A 48 -11.41 -0.39 9.79
N LYS A 49 -10.65 0.11 10.75
CA LYS A 49 -9.64 1.13 10.52
C LYS A 49 -8.30 0.43 10.38
N ILE A 50 -7.76 0.45 9.17
CA ILE A 50 -6.62 -0.38 8.80
C ILE A 50 -5.37 0.48 8.68
N CYS A 51 -4.26 -0.02 9.22
CA CYS A 51 -2.96 0.59 9.02
C CYS A 51 -2.03 -0.39 8.32
N ASP A 52 -1.46 0.03 7.20
CA ASP A 52 -0.45 -0.72 6.47
C ASP A 52 0.91 -0.08 6.76
N LEU A 53 1.70 -0.74 7.59
CA LEU A 53 3.02 -0.24 7.99
C LEU A 53 4.05 -0.59 6.94
N GLY A 54 4.68 0.43 6.36
CA GLY A 54 5.66 0.21 5.30
C GLY A 54 4.98 -0.20 4.01
N THR A 55 4.07 0.63 3.52
CA THR A 55 3.21 0.28 2.39
C THR A 55 3.95 0.06 1.06
N GLY A 56 5.18 0.57 0.94
CA GLY A 56 5.95 0.45 -0.30
C GLY A 56 5.21 1.06 -1.48
N THR A 57 4.93 0.24 -2.49
CA THR A 57 4.18 0.68 -3.68
C THR A 57 2.68 0.83 -3.43
N GLY A 58 2.20 0.47 -2.24
CA GLY A 58 0.78 0.50 -1.91
C GLY A 58 0.02 -0.77 -2.29
N VAL A 59 0.71 -1.83 -2.69
CA VAL A 59 0.06 -3.04 -3.21
C VAL A 59 -0.86 -3.69 -2.18
N ILE A 60 -0.42 -3.82 -0.93
CA ILE A 60 -1.24 -4.46 0.11
C ILE A 60 -2.47 -3.61 0.41
N ALA A 61 -2.30 -2.29 0.52
CA ALA A 61 -3.42 -1.39 0.76
C ALA A 61 -4.46 -1.49 -0.37
N LEU A 62 -4.00 -1.54 -1.62
CA LEU A 62 -4.89 -1.70 -2.77
C LEU A 62 -5.63 -3.03 -2.72
N LEU A 63 -4.93 -4.13 -2.43
CA LEU A 63 -5.56 -5.44 -2.32
C LEU A 63 -6.56 -5.48 -1.16
N MET A 64 -6.23 -4.86 -0.03
CA MET A 64 -7.17 -4.78 1.09
C MET A 64 -8.42 -3.97 0.73
N SER A 65 -8.29 -2.92 -0.08
CA SER A 65 -9.45 -2.17 -0.55
C SER A 65 -10.35 -3.03 -1.42
N ALA A 66 -9.78 -3.90 -2.24
CA ALA A 66 -10.53 -4.85 -3.05
C ALA A 66 -11.25 -5.90 -2.20
N LEU A 67 -10.72 -6.21 -1.02
CA LEU A 67 -11.30 -7.17 -0.09
C LEU A 67 -12.34 -6.54 0.86
N GLY A 68 -12.70 -5.30 0.64
CA GLY A 68 -13.74 -4.63 1.41
C GLY A 68 -13.27 -3.56 2.38
N GLY A 69 -11.96 -3.30 2.48
CA GLY A 69 -11.44 -2.24 3.32
C GLY A 69 -11.87 -0.87 2.81
N ARG A 70 -12.30 0.01 3.71
CA ARG A 70 -12.81 1.35 3.34
C ARG A 70 -12.07 2.50 4.01
N ASP A 71 -11.24 2.20 5.00
CA ASP A 71 -10.46 3.21 5.72
C ASP A 71 -9.08 2.64 5.97
N ILE A 72 -8.16 2.96 5.07
CA ILE A 72 -6.81 2.41 5.08
C ILE A 72 -5.80 3.54 5.13
N THR A 73 -4.96 3.53 6.16
CA THR A 73 -3.84 4.44 6.29
C THR A 73 -2.57 3.69 5.92
N ALA A 74 -1.89 4.16 4.90
CA ALA A 74 -0.70 3.51 4.37
C ALA A 74 0.54 4.36 4.71
N LEU A 75 1.41 3.84 5.54
CA LEU A 75 2.58 4.56 6.02
C LEU A 75 3.82 4.16 5.24
N GLU A 76 4.59 5.15 4.81
CA GLU A 76 5.84 4.90 4.10
C GLU A 76 6.84 6.03 4.38
N VAL A 77 8.04 5.67 4.83
CA VAL A 77 9.09 6.63 5.15
C VAL A 77 9.95 6.98 3.93
N ASN A 78 10.09 6.08 2.98
CA ASN A 78 10.90 6.32 1.78
C ASN A 78 10.10 7.23 0.83
N PRO A 79 10.62 8.42 0.49
CA PRO A 79 9.85 9.36 -0.33
C PRO A 79 9.58 8.87 -1.75
N ILE A 80 10.47 8.07 -2.32
CA ILE A 80 10.26 7.51 -3.66
C ILE A 80 9.10 6.52 -3.62
N MET A 81 9.08 5.65 -2.61
CA MET A 81 8.02 4.66 -2.45
C MET A 81 6.70 5.31 -2.05
N ALA A 82 6.73 6.34 -1.21
CA ALA A 82 5.51 7.07 -0.84
C ALA A 82 4.88 7.74 -2.07
N ASP A 83 5.67 8.34 -2.94
CA ASP A 83 5.20 8.92 -4.19
C ASP A 83 4.57 7.85 -5.10
N LEU A 84 5.23 6.70 -5.22
CA LEU A 84 4.68 5.58 -5.99
C LEU A 84 3.34 5.13 -5.41
N ALA A 85 3.27 4.96 -4.09
CA ALA A 85 2.02 4.55 -3.42
C ALA A 85 0.89 5.54 -3.69
N GLU A 86 1.15 6.84 -3.59
CA GLU A 86 0.14 7.86 -3.88
C GLU A 86 -0.35 7.78 -5.33
N ARG A 87 0.57 7.66 -6.28
CA ARG A 87 0.20 7.57 -7.69
C ARG A 87 -0.57 6.28 -7.99
N ASN A 88 -0.22 5.18 -7.35
CA ASN A 88 -0.93 3.93 -7.48
C ASN A 88 -2.34 4.00 -6.90
N VAL A 89 -2.50 4.67 -5.78
CA VAL A 89 -3.82 4.88 -5.16
C VAL A 89 -4.69 5.74 -6.08
N LYS A 90 -4.18 6.85 -6.56
CA LYS A 90 -4.92 7.75 -7.48
C LYS A 90 -5.24 7.07 -8.79
N GLY A 91 -4.28 6.37 -9.38
CA GLY A 91 -4.46 5.69 -10.66
C GLY A 91 -5.55 4.63 -10.62
N ASN A 92 -5.76 4.01 -9.45
CA ASN A 92 -6.81 3.03 -9.25
C ASN A 92 -8.12 3.63 -8.70
N GLY A 93 -8.18 4.95 -8.54
CA GLY A 93 -9.38 5.62 -8.04
C GLY A 93 -9.70 5.33 -6.58
N LYS A 94 -8.68 5.08 -5.76
CA LYS A 94 -8.85 4.68 -4.36
C LYS A 94 -8.46 5.76 -3.35
N GLU A 95 -8.30 7.01 -3.79
CA GLU A 95 -7.87 8.10 -2.92
C GLU A 95 -8.86 8.43 -1.81
N SER A 96 -10.13 8.04 -1.95
CA SER A 96 -11.12 8.21 -0.89
C SER A 96 -11.05 7.13 0.18
N VAL A 97 -10.35 6.03 -0.12
CA VAL A 97 -10.29 4.84 0.75
C VAL A 97 -8.91 4.70 1.39
N ILE A 98 -7.87 5.01 0.63
CA ILE A 98 -6.48 4.80 1.05
C ILE A 98 -5.80 6.17 1.20
N HIS A 99 -5.24 6.41 2.38
CA HIS A 99 -4.52 7.64 2.69
C HIS A 99 -3.05 7.30 2.91
N VAL A 100 -2.21 7.75 1.99
CA VAL A 100 -0.76 7.55 2.11
C VAL A 100 -0.18 8.66 2.98
N VAL A 101 0.53 8.27 4.02
CA VAL A 101 1.13 9.22 4.98
C VAL A 101 2.63 8.96 5.03
N PRO A 102 3.46 9.96 4.68
CA PRO A 102 4.91 9.86 4.85
C PRO A 102 5.25 9.81 6.35
N CYS A 103 5.54 8.63 6.85
CA CYS A 103 5.76 8.44 8.28
C CYS A 103 6.63 7.21 8.51
N ASP A 104 7.61 7.36 9.39
CA ASP A 104 8.35 6.22 9.90
C ASP A 104 7.43 5.47 10.85
N TYR A 105 7.12 4.20 10.55
CA TYR A 105 6.18 3.43 11.37
C TYR A 105 6.63 3.29 12.83
N ARG A 106 7.93 3.44 13.10
CA ARG A 106 8.45 3.43 14.48
C ARG A 106 7.96 4.64 15.28
N LYS A 107 7.52 5.70 14.59
CA LYS A 107 7.00 6.92 15.19
C LYS A 107 5.48 7.04 15.04
N VAL A 108 4.80 5.94 14.77
CA VAL A 108 3.36 5.96 14.51
C VAL A 108 2.58 6.57 15.69
N LYS A 109 3.05 6.38 16.90
CA LYS A 109 2.39 6.92 18.10
C LYS A 109 2.42 8.46 18.16
N ASP A 110 3.38 9.08 17.48
CA ASP A 110 3.47 10.54 17.42
C ASP A 110 2.41 11.13 16.48
N TYR A 111 1.93 10.34 15.54
CA TYR A 111 0.96 10.76 14.53
C TYR A 111 -0.46 10.30 14.84
N PHE A 112 -0.60 9.16 15.48
CA PHE A 112 -1.90 8.55 15.74
C PHE A 112 -2.00 8.08 17.19
N PRO A 113 -3.10 8.45 17.88
CA PRO A 113 -3.30 7.99 19.25
C PRO A 113 -3.43 6.47 19.34
N SER A 114 -3.15 5.94 20.52
CA SER A 114 -3.36 4.53 20.81
C SER A 114 -4.81 4.15 20.50
N GLY A 115 -5.01 3.01 19.85
CA GLY A 115 -6.35 2.54 19.49
C GLY A 115 -6.92 3.15 18.22
N SER A 116 -6.11 3.88 17.43
CA SER A 116 -6.58 4.47 16.16
C SER A 116 -6.94 3.43 15.10
N PHE A 117 -6.35 2.23 15.18
CA PHE A 117 -6.54 1.21 14.16
C PHE A 117 -7.06 -0.08 14.77
N SER A 118 -8.00 -0.74 14.07
CA SER A 118 -8.52 -2.04 14.46
C SER A 118 -7.76 -3.20 13.81
N LEU A 119 -7.02 -2.91 12.72
CA LEU A 119 -6.22 -3.91 12.01
C LEU A 119 -4.91 -3.26 11.58
N VAL A 120 -3.80 -3.90 11.91
CA VAL A 120 -2.47 -3.43 11.50
C VAL A 120 -1.78 -4.54 10.74
N VAL A 121 -1.28 -4.19 9.56
CA VAL A 121 -0.57 -5.13 8.68
C VAL A 121 0.84 -4.61 8.48
N VAL A 122 1.81 -5.51 8.53
CA VAL A 122 3.22 -5.20 8.29
C VAL A 122 3.73 -6.14 7.21
N ASN A 123 4.31 -5.56 6.17
CA ASN A 123 5.02 -6.33 5.15
C ASN A 123 6.47 -5.84 5.12
N PRO A 124 7.34 -6.37 5.99
CA PRO A 124 8.72 -5.90 6.05
C PRO A 124 9.43 -6.17 4.73
N PRO A 125 10.32 -5.28 4.32
CA PRO A 125 11.07 -5.49 3.09
C PRO A 125 11.97 -6.71 3.22
N TYR A 126 11.92 -7.58 2.21
CA TYR A 126 12.85 -8.69 2.11
C TYR A 126 14.14 -8.17 1.53
N ARG A 127 15.22 -8.24 2.29
CA ARG A 127 16.54 -7.96 1.80
C ARG A 127 17.30 -9.25 1.73
N GLU A 128 17.94 -9.47 0.60
CA GLU A 128 18.94 -10.50 0.55
C GLU A 128 20.06 -10.12 1.51
N VAL A 129 20.34 -11.00 2.43
CA VAL A 129 21.51 -10.85 3.29
C VAL A 129 22.68 -11.36 2.46
N GLY A 130 23.27 -10.41 1.76
CA GLY A 130 24.44 -10.71 0.94
C GLY A 130 25.68 -10.91 1.78
#